data_b06857e79969aebb7a537c12b3966764
#
_entry.id   b06857e79969aebb7a537c12b3966764
#
_cell.length_a   1.000
_cell.length_b   1.000
_cell.length_c   1.000
_cell.angle_alpha   90.00
_cell.angle_beta   90.00
_cell.angle_gamma   90.00
#
_symmetry.space_group_name_H-M   'P 1'
#
loop_
_entity.id
_entity.type
_entity.pdbx_description
1 polymer ?
#
loop_
_entity_poly.entity_id
_entity_poly.type
_entity_poly.pdbx_seq_one_letter_code
_entity_poly.pdbx_strand_id
1 'polypeptide(L)'
;MPKDYFPEGFACADSCGLDAFDPKMRAILNLGREMFGRPLIINSACRCAEHNMHVGGARKSAHLVGPDGLCHAADIKCLSDITRAELHDIFSHLGIRRFEVSDAHIHIDNAVWLPMPLLKAVTFAIVPEG
;
A
#
# COMPACT_ATOMS: atom_id res chain seq x y z
N MET A 1 18.13 15.22 3.94
CA MET A 1 17.50 14.27 3.00
C MET A 1 16.82 13.15 3.75
N PRO A 2 15.60 12.84 3.41
CA PRO A 2 14.94 11.71 4.05
C PRO A 2 15.65 10.42 3.68
N LYS A 3 15.70 9.48 4.60
CA LYS A 3 16.27 8.18 4.34
C LYS A 3 15.35 7.37 3.44
N ASP A 4 15.93 6.66 2.49
CA ASP A 4 15.18 5.73 1.64
C ASP A 4 15.35 4.32 2.21
N TYR A 5 14.25 3.74 2.70
CA TYR A 5 14.25 2.41 3.27
C TYR A 5 13.98 1.32 2.23
N PHE A 6 13.73 1.71 0.97
CA PHE A 6 13.34 0.78 -0.08
C PHE A 6 14.23 0.95 -1.31
N PRO A 7 15.56 0.74 -1.15
CA PRO A 7 16.48 0.96 -2.27
C PRO A 7 16.23 0.02 -3.45
N GLU A 8 15.59 -1.16 -3.21
CA GLU A 8 15.28 -2.10 -4.27
C GLU A 8 14.10 -1.64 -5.12
N GLY A 9 13.37 -0.61 -4.68
CA GLY A 9 12.27 -0.07 -5.45
C GLY A 9 10.99 -0.87 -5.33
N PHE A 10 10.06 -0.62 -6.25
CA PHE A 10 8.70 -1.16 -6.18
C PHE A 10 8.24 -1.73 -7.52
N ALA A 11 9.15 -2.27 -8.30
CA ALA A 11 8.85 -2.79 -9.63
C ALA A 11 7.91 -3.99 -9.56
N CYS A 12 7.23 -4.25 -10.67
CA CYS A 12 6.34 -5.40 -10.79
C CYS A 12 7.11 -6.69 -10.59
N ALA A 13 6.54 -7.62 -9.83
CA ALA A 13 7.22 -8.84 -9.42
C ALA A 13 7.32 -9.91 -10.52
N ASP A 14 6.61 -9.76 -11.65
CA ASP A 14 6.59 -10.80 -12.68
C ASP A 14 7.65 -10.61 -13.76
N SER A 15 8.63 -9.76 -13.51
CA SER A 15 9.75 -9.55 -14.43
C SER A 15 9.36 -8.88 -15.76
N CYS A 16 8.21 -8.24 -15.82
CA CYS A 16 7.80 -7.53 -17.04
C CYS A 16 8.53 -6.20 -17.23
N GLY A 17 9.29 -5.76 -16.24
CA GLY A 17 10.04 -4.52 -16.31
C GLY A 17 9.29 -3.28 -15.89
N LEU A 18 8.03 -3.41 -15.52
CA LEU A 18 7.25 -2.25 -15.08
C LEU A 18 7.79 -1.72 -13.76
N ASP A 19 8.27 -0.49 -13.76
CA ASP A 19 8.82 0.16 -12.59
C ASP A 19 8.42 1.63 -12.66
N ALA A 20 7.19 1.93 -12.24
CA ALA A 20 6.60 3.24 -12.38
C ALA A 20 5.85 3.63 -11.10
N PHE A 21 6.51 3.49 -9.97
CA PHE A 21 5.88 3.78 -8.68
C PHE A 21 5.86 5.28 -8.42
N ASP A 22 4.72 5.76 -7.90
CA ASP A 22 4.54 7.17 -7.60
C ASP A 22 5.54 7.67 -6.55
N PRO A 23 6.33 8.71 -6.86
CA PRO A 23 7.30 9.23 -5.89
C PRO A 23 6.67 9.74 -4.60
N LYS A 24 5.43 10.24 -4.66
CA LYS A 24 4.74 10.69 -3.44
C LYS A 24 4.41 9.53 -2.53
N MET A 25 3.95 8.41 -3.11
CA MET A 25 3.71 7.20 -2.32
C MET A 25 4.99 6.65 -1.75
N ARG A 26 6.08 6.72 -2.50
CA ARG A 26 7.39 6.29 -1.99
C ARG A 26 7.78 7.13 -0.76
N ALA A 27 7.60 8.44 -0.84
CA ALA A 27 7.90 9.32 0.28
C ALA A 27 7.03 8.99 1.49
N ILE A 28 5.75 8.72 1.27
CA ILE A 28 4.83 8.35 2.34
C ILE A 28 5.26 7.03 2.99
N LEU A 29 5.66 6.05 2.19
CA LEU A 29 6.14 4.79 2.72
C LEU A 29 7.40 4.96 3.57
N ASN A 30 8.32 5.82 3.13
CA ASN A 30 9.53 6.08 3.89
C ASN A 30 9.22 6.79 5.21
N LEU A 31 8.32 7.77 5.20
CA LEU A 31 7.90 8.44 6.42
C LEU A 31 7.17 7.47 7.36
N GLY A 32 6.31 6.64 6.81
CA GLY A 32 5.61 5.63 7.61
C GLY A 32 6.57 4.63 8.25
N ARG A 33 7.57 4.21 7.49
CA ARG A 33 8.61 3.32 8.03
C ARG A 33 9.34 3.97 9.21
N GLU A 34 9.64 5.26 9.08
CA GLU A 34 10.31 6.01 10.13
C GLU A 34 9.43 6.07 11.39
N MET A 35 8.16 6.38 11.22
CA MET A 35 7.21 6.46 12.34
C MET A 35 6.97 5.11 12.98
N PHE A 36 6.92 4.05 12.18
CA PHE A 36 6.69 2.69 12.67
C PHE A 36 7.88 2.17 13.48
N GLY A 37 9.09 2.55 13.08
CA GLY A 37 10.31 2.20 13.81
C GLY A 37 10.78 0.77 13.60
N ARG A 38 10.10 -0.01 12.75
CA ARG A 38 10.43 -1.40 12.43
C ARG A 38 10.32 -1.60 10.94
N PRO A 39 10.94 -2.66 10.37
CA PRO A 39 10.85 -2.88 8.93
C PRO A 39 9.42 -3.02 8.43
N LEU A 40 9.15 -2.45 7.27
CA LEU A 40 7.93 -2.69 6.51
C LEU A 40 8.27 -3.62 5.38
N ILE A 41 7.52 -4.71 5.25
CA ILE A 41 7.72 -5.67 4.17
C ILE A 41 6.64 -5.42 3.13
N ILE A 42 7.05 -5.03 1.94
CA ILE A 42 6.13 -4.71 0.85
C ILE A 42 5.91 -5.99 0.05
N ASN A 43 4.68 -6.51 0.13
CA ASN A 43 4.32 -7.74 -0.58
C ASN A 43 4.00 -7.50 -2.04
N SER A 44 3.49 -6.31 -2.37
CA SER A 44 3.10 -5.98 -3.75
C SER A 44 3.06 -4.48 -3.87
N ALA A 45 3.50 -3.96 -5.02
CA ALA A 45 3.41 -2.52 -5.31
C ALA A 45 2.95 -2.35 -6.75
N CYS A 46 3.84 -2.08 -7.71
CA CYS A 46 3.44 -2.02 -9.12
C CYS A 46 3.00 -3.40 -9.61
N ARG A 47 1.97 -3.43 -10.45
CA ARG A 47 1.56 -4.64 -11.17
C ARG A 47 1.24 -4.27 -12.61
N CYS A 48 1.76 -5.04 -13.56
CA CYS A 48 1.26 -4.96 -14.93
C CYS A 48 -0.11 -5.65 -15.00
N ALA A 49 -0.84 -5.42 -16.09
CA ALA A 49 -2.19 -6.00 -16.22
C ALA A 49 -2.17 -7.52 -16.12
N GLU A 50 -1.18 -8.15 -16.74
CA GLU A 50 -1.08 -9.62 -16.72
C GLU A 50 -0.81 -10.14 -15.31
N HIS A 51 0.13 -9.53 -14.59
CA HIS A 51 0.42 -9.95 -13.22
C HIS A 51 -0.81 -9.75 -12.31
N ASN A 52 -1.50 -8.63 -12.48
CA ASN A 52 -2.69 -8.34 -11.69
C ASN A 52 -3.77 -9.40 -11.91
N MET A 53 -3.94 -9.84 -13.14
CA MET A 53 -4.88 -10.90 -13.46
C MET A 53 -4.48 -12.22 -12.81
N HIS A 54 -3.19 -12.57 -12.87
CA HIS A 54 -2.68 -13.83 -12.30
C HIS A 54 -2.86 -13.92 -10.79
N VAL A 55 -2.75 -12.80 -10.07
CA VAL A 55 -2.91 -12.81 -8.61
C VAL A 55 -4.34 -12.54 -8.19
N GLY A 56 -5.28 -12.46 -9.14
CA GLY A 56 -6.68 -12.23 -8.82
C GLY A 56 -7.00 -10.82 -8.37
N GLY A 57 -6.20 -9.82 -8.80
CA GLY A 57 -6.42 -8.45 -8.44
C GLY A 57 -7.64 -7.84 -9.10
N ALA A 58 -8.15 -6.75 -8.54
CA ALA A 58 -9.31 -6.05 -9.06
C ALA A 58 -9.01 -5.44 -10.43
N ARG A 59 -10.02 -5.39 -11.30
CA ARG A 59 -9.85 -4.80 -12.64
C ARG A 59 -9.41 -3.34 -12.58
N LYS A 60 -9.87 -2.60 -11.58
CA LYS A 60 -9.49 -1.19 -11.39
C LYS A 60 -8.66 -1.07 -10.12
N SER A 61 -7.52 -1.73 -10.12
CA SER A 61 -6.64 -1.73 -8.96
C SER A 61 -5.68 -0.54 -8.99
N ALA A 62 -5.41 0.03 -7.83
CA ALA A 62 -4.41 1.08 -7.69
C ALA A 62 -2.98 0.55 -7.87
N HIS A 63 -2.80 -0.78 -7.87
CA HIS A 63 -1.51 -1.38 -8.22
C HIS A 63 -1.20 -1.28 -9.71
N LEU A 64 -2.21 -1.10 -10.53
CA LEU A 64 -2.04 -0.90 -11.96
C LEU A 64 -1.64 0.55 -12.23
N VAL A 65 -1.04 0.76 -13.40
CA VAL A 65 -0.67 2.11 -13.82
C VAL A 65 -1.92 2.96 -13.94
N GLY A 66 -1.92 4.11 -13.30
CA GLY A 66 -3.04 5.04 -13.29
C GLY A 66 -2.98 6.03 -14.45
N PRO A 67 -3.91 7.01 -14.45
CA PRO A 67 -3.99 8.00 -15.52
C PRO A 67 -2.71 8.84 -15.70
N ASP A 68 -1.92 8.96 -14.64
CA ASP A 68 -0.67 9.73 -14.68
C ASP A 68 0.54 8.88 -15.09
N GLY A 69 0.32 7.62 -15.45
CA GLY A 69 1.40 6.73 -15.84
C GLY A 69 2.13 6.08 -14.67
N LEU A 70 1.62 6.23 -13.45
CA LEU A 70 2.29 5.72 -12.25
C LEU A 70 1.41 4.74 -11.49
N CYS A 71 2.06 3.82 -10.77
CA CYS A 71 1.39 2.93 -9.82
C CYS A 71 1.36 3.62 -8.46
N HIS A 72 0.26 3.47 -7.73
CA HIS A 72 0.01 4.27 -6.54
C HIS A 72 -0.30 3.46 -5.29
N ALA A 73 -0.02 2.16 -5.28
CA ALA A 73 -0.44 1.29 -4.19
C ALA A 73 0.68 0.42 -3.66
N ALA A 74 0.59 0.09 -2.39
CA ALA A 74 1.48 -0.88 -1.76
C ALA A 74 0.68 -1.75 -0.79
N ASP A 75 0.97 -3.04 -0.81
CA ASP A 75 0.48 -3.99 0.18
C ASP A 75 1.60 -4.27 1.17
N ILE A 76 1.37 -3.97 2.43
CA ILE A 76 2.36 -4.13 3.48
C ILE A 76 1.99 -5.37 4.28
N LYS A 77 2.94 -6.29 4.42
CA LYS A 77 2.72 -7.51 5.18
C LYS A 77 2.31 -7.16 6.61
N CYS A 78 1.24 -7.79 7.10
CA CYS A 78 0.72 -7.51 8.43
C CYS A 78 -0.07 -8.70 8.92
N LEU A 79 0.38 -9.33 10.00
CA LEU A 79 -0.20 -10.59 10.47
C LEU A 79 -0.98 -10.45 11.77
N SER A 80 -1.05 -9.26 12.35
CA SER A 80 -1.80 -9.06 13.60
C SER A 80 -2.67 -7.82 13.53
N ASP A 81 -3.78 -7.85 14.26
CA ASP A 81 -4.69 -6.71 14.32
C ASP A 81 -4.03 -5.50 14.99
N ILE A 82 -3.18 -5.74 15.97
CA ILE A 82 -2.48 -4.65 16.65
C ILE A 82 -1.59 -3.90 15.68
N THR A 83 -0.77 -4.62 14.91
CA THR A 83 0.09 -4.01 13.92
C THR A 83 -0.72 -3.35 12.81
N ARG A 84 -1.84 -3.98 12.41
CA ARG A 84 -2.70 -3.43 11.36
C ARG A 84 -3.29 -2.08 11.77
N ALA A 85 -3.76 -1.99 13.02
CA ALA A 85 -4.29 -0.74 13.54
C ALA A 85 -3.21 0.33 13.65
N GLU A 86 -2.01 -0.07 14.07
CA GLU A 86 -0.88 0.85 14.17
C GLU A 86 -0.52 1.42 12.81
N LEU A 87 -0.43 0.57 11.78
CA LEU A 87 -0.11 1.01 10.43
C LEU A 87 -1.24 1.88 9.85
N HIS A 88 -2.48 1.53 10.11
CA HIS A 88 -3.60 2.35 9.68
C HIS A 88 -3.51 3.76 10.27
N ASP A 89 -3.21 3.86 11.57
CA ASP A 89 -3.05 5.16 12.23
C ASP A 89 -1.92 5.97 11.59
N ILE A 90 -0.77 5.34 11.40
CA ILE A 90 0.40 6.03 10.85
C ILE A 90 0.09 6.58 9.47
N PHE A 91 -0.44 5.74 8.58
CA PHE A 91 -0.67 6.17 7.19
C PHE A 91 -1.85 7.11 7.07
N SER A 92 -2.85 7.00 7.95
CA SER A 92 -3.92 8.00 8.01
C SER A 92 -3.36 9.37 8.38
N HIS A 93 -2.45 9.39 9.35
CA HIS A 93 -1.79 10.63 9.76
C HIS A 93 -0.98 11.23 8.61
N LEU A 94 -0.41 10.38 7.76
CA LEU A 94 0.37 10.83 6.60
C LEU A 94 -0.49 11.16 5.38
N GLY A 95 -1.82 11.11 5.53
CA GLY A 95 -2.73 11.56 4.47
C GLY A 95 -3.34 10.47 3.61
N ILE A 96 -3.03 9.21 3.87
CA ILE A 96 -3.66 8.12 3.13
C ILE A 96 -5.11 8.00 3.56
N ARG A 97 -6.01 7.86 2.58
CA ARG A 97 -7.44 7.75 2.83
C ARG A 97 -8.03 6.47 2.25
N ARG A 98 -7.28 5.75 1.44
CA ARG A 98 -7.75 4.51 0.80
C ARG A 98 -7.01 3.34 1.41
N PHE A 99 -7.76 2.46 2.07
CA PHE A 99 -7.22 1.30 2.78
C PHE A 99 -8.05 0.06 2.46
N GLU A 100 -7.38 -1.08 2.38
CA GLU A 100 -8.05 -2.39 2.42
C GLU A 100 -7.22 -3.29 3.31
N VAL A 101 -7.88 -4.14 4.09
CA VAL A 101 -7.18 -5.03 5.00
C VAL A 101 -7.54 -6.48 4.72
N SER A 102 -6.58 -7.36 4.98
CA SER A 102 -6.79 -8.79 4.95
C SER A 102 -6.02 -9.41 6.11
N ASP A 103 -6.13 -10.73 6.27
CA ASP A 103 -5.39 -11.41 7.33
C ASP A 103 -3.88 -11.30 7.14
N ALA A 104 -3.42 -11.06 5.95
CA ALA A 104 -2.00 -11.12 5.60
C ALA A 104 -1.37 -9.75 5.34
N HIS A 105 -2.17 -8.71 5.07
CA HIS A 105 -1.59 -7.41 4.72
C HIS A 105 -2.55 -6.26 4.95
N ILE A 106 -2.00 -5.06 4.91
CA ILE A 106 -2.79 -3.85 4.80
C ILE A 106 -2.40 -3.17 3.49
N HIS A 107 -3.42 -2.86 2.69
CA HIS A 107 -3.26 -2.16 1.42
C HIS A 107 -3.42 -0.67 1.65
N ILE A 108 -2.50 0.12 1.10
CA ILE A 108 -2.61 1.58 1.11
C ILE A 108 -2.41 2.11 -0.30
N ASP A 109 -3.11 3.18 -0.65
CA ASP A 109 -2.88 3.86 -1.92
C ASP A 109 -3.35 5.31 -1.85
N ASN A 110 -2.89 6.11 -2.81
CA ASN A 110 -3.36 7.48 -2.98
C ASN A 110 -4.01 7.68 -4.36
N ALA A 111 -4.66 6.65 -4.85
CA ALA A 111 -5.30 6.65 -6.17
C ALA A 111 -6.61 7.41 -6.12
N VAL A 112 -6.54 8.73 -6.16
CA VAL A 112 -7.70 9.61 -5.97
C VAL A 112 -8.74 9.49 -7.09
N TRP A 113 -8.37 8.90 -8.24
CA TRP A 113 -9.29 8.68 -9.36
C TRP A 113 -10.18 7.44 -9.17
N LEU A 114 -9.92 6.64 -8.14
CA LEU A 114 -10.71 5.46 -7.83
C LEU A 114 -11.72 5.78 -6.73
N PRO A 115 -12.86 5.08 -6.70
CA PRO A 115 -13.81 5.28 -5.60
C PRO A 115 -13.19 4.87 -4.27
N MET A 116 -13.66 5.47 -3.19
CA MET A 116 -13.20 5.12 -1.86
C MET A 116 -13.55 3.67 -1.56
N PRO A 117 -12.64 2.92 -0.93
CA PRO A 117 -12.93 1.54 -0.53
C PRO A 117 -14.04 1.49 0.50
N LEU A 118 -14.66 0.34 0.59
CA LEU A 118 -15.69 0.12 1.59
C LEU A 118 -15.09 0.18 2.97
N LEU A 119 -15.79 0.84 3.88
CA LEU A 119 -15.31 1.03 5.24
C LEU A 119 -15.10 -0.28 5.98
N LYS A 120 -15.89 -1.30 5.65
CA LYS A 120 -15.72 -2.60 6.32
C LYS A 120 -14.32 -3.17 6.16
N ALA A 121 -13.58 -2.72 5.16
CA ALA A 121 -12.21 -3.20 4.93
C ALA A 121 -11.24 -2.70 5.97
N VAL A 122 -11.62 -1.76 6.81
CA VAL A 122 -10.72 -1.20 7.81
C VAL A 122 -11.23 -1.44 9.23
N THR A 123 -11.93 -2.54 9.42
CA THR A 123 -12.40 -2.92 10.76
C THR A 123 -11.31 -3.71 11.46
N PHE A 124 -10.99 -3.29 12.67
CA PHE A 124 -9.96 -3.95 13.46
C PHE A 124 -10.54 -4.46 14.78
N ALA A 125 -10.18 -5.69 15.13
CA ALA A 125 -10.66 -6.29 16.37
C ALA A 125 -10.17 -5.55 17.60
N ILE A 126 -9.09 -4.82 17.47
CA ILE A 126 -8.51 -4.12 18.61
C ILE A 126 -8.86 -2.66 18.61
N VAL A 127 -9.88 -2.27 17.93
CA VAL A 127 -10.31 -0.88 17.95
C VAL A 127 -10.52 -0.47 19.39
N PRO A 128 -9.97 0.64 19.77
CA PRO A 128 -10.04 1.07 21.15
C PRO A 128 -11.46 1.21 21.57
N GLU A 129 -11.72 0.78 22.70
CA GLU A 129 -12.97 0.88 23.28
C GLU A 129 -13.12 2.13 23.95
N GLY A 130 -12.36 2.95 23.76
CA GLY A 130 -12.48 4.27 24.37
C GLY A 130 -12.22 4.22 25.82
#